data_6cd03d3b2bd95861d57b0a969608d09d
#
_entry.id   6cd03d3b2bd95861d57b0a969608d09d
#
_cell.length_a   1.000
_cell.length_b   1.000
_cell.length_c   1.000
_cell.angle_alpha   90.00
_cell.angle_beta   90.00
_cell.angle_gamma   90.00
#
_symmetry.space_group_name_H-M   'P 1'
#
loop_
_entity.id
_entity.type
_entity.pdbx_description
1 polymer ?
#
loop_
_entity_poly.entity_id
_entity_poly.type
_entity_poly.pdbx_seq_one_letter_code
_entity_poly.pdbx_strand_id
1 'polypeptide(L)'
;AGAAAAWETVAGGLTGKVEGTDFTGSLLVGHSTTGTLSSAEKNTGVGIEALQSITDGQHNTAVGHQALDSVTGGDHNIGIGTKSLDDLTSGLGNIALGRYTCGDVATTSYNIGIGHGALKLTTGTSNIGLGKDAGDSILGGNYNLCLGNDAGQTITTGSGNVMIGVDAEPASVTGSIQLTIKGSDKSSTATWITGDSSANVTFANDILLDSDSCVLKFGDDQDVTLTHTDGTGLTLNSTSKLCFYDTALSISSSTDGQLDIDADTEVEIATTTVDLNGALDVSGNSQFS
;
A
#
# COMPACT_ATOMS: atom_id res chain seq x y z
N ALA A 1 -0.86 -51.88 -2.86
CA ALA A 1 -0.93 -50.96 -1.73
C ALA A 1 0.45 -50.36 -1.51
N GLY A 2 0.57 -49.03 -1.58
CA GLY A 2 1.81 -48.32 -1.29
C GLY A 2 2.19 -48.45 0.17
N ALA A 3 3.47 -48.33 0.51
CA ALA A 3 3.93 -48.34 1.87
C ALA A 3 3.45 -47.08 2.61
N ALA A 4 3.01 -47.21 3.85
CA ALA A 4 2.69 -46.05 4.71
C ALA A 4 3.96 -45.22 4.91
N ALA A 5 3.80 -43.90 5.03
CA ALA A 5 4.91 -43.03 5.37
C ALA A 5 5.52 -43.42 6.73
N ALA A 6 6.83 -43.55 6.76
CA ALA A 6 7.56 -44.00 7.95
C ALA A 6 8.57 -42.97 8.45
N TRP A 7 8.78 -42.91 9.76
CA TRP A 7 9.89 -42.17 10.34
C TRP A 7 11.17 -42.98 10.20
N GLU A 8 12.17 -42.40 9.60
CA GLU A 8 13.48 -43.01 9.43
C GLU A 8 14.56 -42.15 10.07
N THR A 9 15.58 -42.82 10.63
CA THR A 9 16.77 -42.12 11.10
C THR A 9 17.73 -41.94 9.92
N VAL A 10 17.92 -40.71 9.48
CA VAL A 10 18.93 -40.38 8.47
C VAL A 10 20.31 -40.56 9.10
N ALA A 11 21.29 -41.03 8.31
CA ALA A 11 22.66 -41.17 8.76
C ALA A 11 23.17 -39.89 9.45
N GLY A 12 23.52 -39.97 10.72
CA GLY A 12 23.87 -38.81 11.56
C GLY A 12 22.88 -38.45 12.64
N GLY A 13 21.83 -39.26 12.86
CA GLY A 13 20.89 -39.12 14.01
C GLY A 13 19.72 -38.16 13.79
N LEU A 14 19.54 -37.61 12.58
CA LEU A 14 18.37 -36.81 12.22
C LEU A 14 17.15 -37.73 12.06
N THR A 15 16.05 -37.37 12.71
CA THR A 15 14.76 -38.03 12.48
C THR A 15 14.01 -37.30 11.36
N GLY A 16 13.53 -38.04 10.38
CA GLY A 16 12.77 -37.51 9.27
C GLY A 16 11.64 -38.41 8.82
N LYS A 17 10.63 -37.86 8.17
CA LYS A 17 9.56 -38.60 7.51
C LYS A 17 9.60 -38.27 6.03
N VAL A 18 9.70 -39.31 5.23
CA VAL A 18 9.74 -39.24 3.76
C VAL A 18 8.57 -40.04 3.19
N GLU A 19 8.24 -39.78 1.98
CA GLU A 19 7.13 -40.33 1.19
C GLU A 19 6.38 -41.57 1.73
N GLY A 20 5.09 -41.67 1.46
CA GLY A 20 4.19 -42.76 1.78
C GLY A 20 2.82 -42.52 1.19
N THR A 21 1.85 -43.43 1.39
CA THR A 21 0.54 -43.42 0.74
C THR A 21 -0.22 -42.11 0.91
N ASP A 22 -0.20 -41.50 2.10
CA ASP A 22 -0.91 -40.26 2.41
C ASP A 22 0.06 -39.09 2.66
N PHE A 23 1.28 -39.20 2.13
CA PHE A 23 2.36 -38.20 2.28
C PHE A 23 3.24 -38.16 1.03
N THR A 24 2.65 -38.22 -0.15
CA THR A 24 3.35 -38.35 -1.43
C THR A 24 4.12 -37.05 -1.78
N GLY A 25 5.38 -37.19 -2.21
CA GLY A 25 6.24 -36.06 -2.59
C GLY A 25 6.56 -35.11 -1.43
N SER A 26 6.51 -35.56 -0.21
CA SER A 26 6.72 -34.75 0.99
C SER A 26 7.96 -35.13 1.78
N LEU A 27 8.52 -34.17 2.54
CA LEU A 27 9.68 -34.37 3.40
C LEU A 27 9.52 -33.62 4.72
N LEU A 28 9.64 -34.29 5.86
CA LEU A 28 9.78 -33.66 7.18
C LEU A 28 11.07 -34.08 7.85
N VAL A 29 11.80 -33.12 8.40
CA VAL A 29 13.07 -33.36 9.11
C VAL A 29 13.09 -32.57 10.41
N GLY A 30 13.48 -33.23 11.51
CA GLY A 30 13.74 -32.59 12.80
C GLY A 30 12.74 -32.87 13.89
N HIS A 31 11.67 -33.64 13.65
CA HIS A 31 10.74 -34.13 14.70
C HIS A 31 10.12 -35.46 14.29
N SER A 32 9.44 -36.09 15.24
CA SER A 32 8.94 -37.47 15.13
C SER A 32 7.42 -37.59 15.10
N THR A 33 6.68 -36.47 15.08
CA THR A 33 5.22 -36.48 15.15
C THR A 33 4.59 -35.70 14.04
N THR A 34 3.44 -36.14 13.52
CA THR A 34 2.54 -35.43 12.65
C THR A 34 1.11 -35.63 13.13
N GLY A 35 0.16 -34.86 12.61
CA GLY A 35 -1.26 -35.23 12.66
C GLY A 35 -1.50 -36.58 11.99
N THR A 36 -2.72 -37.09 12.05
CA THR A 36 -3.10 -38.30 11.30
C THR A 36 -3.20 -37.96 9.83
N LEU A 37 -2.23 -38.43 9.05
CA LEU A 37 -2.14 -38.11 7.63
C LEU A 37 -3.29 -38.74 6.85
N SER A 38 -3.96 -37.96 6.01
CA SER A 38 -5.03 -38.43 5.12
C SER A 38 -4.76 -38.14 3.62
N SER A 39 -4.13 -37.03 3.29
CA SER A 39 -3.73 -36.69 1.93
C SER A 39 -2.70 -35.55 1.89
N ALA A 40 -1.82 -35.46 2.87
CA ALA A 40 -0.79 -34.42 2.96
C ALA A 40 0.30 -34.66 1.90
N GLU A 41 0.21 -34.00 0.77
CA GLU A 41 1.12 -34.19 -0.35
C GLU A 41 2.02 -32.97 -0.61
N LYS A 42 3.23 -33.22 -1.14
CA LYS A 42 4.17 -32.19 -1.61
C LYS A 42 4.53 -31.13 -0.56
N ASN A 43 4.61 -31.53 0.69
CA ASN A 43 5.00 -30.67 1.80
C ASN A 43 6.50 -30.78 2.10
N THR A 44 7.11 -29.68 2.49
CA THR A 44 8.50 -29.63 2.96
C THR A 44 8.55 -29.02 4.34
N GLY A 45 8.99 -29.76 5.34
CA GLY A 45 9.16 -29.30 6.71
C GLY A 45 10.59 -29.55 7.20
N VAL A 46 11.27 -28.52 7.66
CA VAL A 46 12.63 -28.61 8.23
C VAL A 46 12.69 -27.82 9.53
N GLY A 47 12.79 -28.53 10.64
CA GLY A 47 12.86 -27.93 11.96
C GLY A 47 12.05 -28.70 13.01
N ILE A 48 12.34 -28.45 14.29
CA ILE A 48 11.59 -29.03 15.37
C ILE A 48 10.14 -28.50 15.30
N GLU A 49 9.15 -29.40 15.29
CA GLU A 49 7.72 -29.09 15.22
C GLU A 49 7.27 -28.36 13.93
N ALA A 50 8.09 -28.33 12.88
CA ALA A 50 7.66 -27.82 11.58
C ALA A 50 6.62 -28.74 10.94
N LEU A 51 5.41 -28.23 10.59
CA LEU A 51 4.27 -29.01 10.07
C LEU A 51 3.80 -30.13 11.02
N GLN A 52 3.91 -29.94 12.34
CA GLN A 52 3.62 -30.98 13.32
C GLN A 52 2.18 -31.50 13.26
N SER A 53 1.22 -30.63 12.99
CA SER A 53 -0.21 -30.96 13.00
C SER A 53 -0.77 -31.30 11.61
N ILE A 54 0.07 -31.39 10.58
CA ILE A 54 -0.38 -31.60 9.19
C ILE A 54 -1.20 -32.90 9.06
N THR A 55 -2.37 -32.83 8.39
CA THR A 55 -3.25 -33.96 8.14
C THR A 55 -3.54 -34.17 6.66
N ASP A 56 -4.07 -33.15 5.97
CA ASP A 56 -4.47 -33.18 4.58
C ASP A 56 -4.02 -31.94 3.76
N GLY A 57 -3.37 -30.99 4.42
CA GLY A 57 -2.80 -29.82 3.76
C GLY A 57 -1.69 -30.17 2.76
N GLN A 58 -1.66 -29.47 1.65
CA GLN A 58 -0.77 -29.76 0.51
C GLN A 58 0.08 -28.54 0.12
N HIS A 59 1.23 -28.83 -0.51
CA HIS A 59 2.10 -27.80 -1.09
C HIS A 59 2.63 -26.77 -0.07
N ASN A 60 2.77 -27.12 1.20
CA ASN A 60 3.29 -26.22 2.22
C ASN A 60 4.81 -26.35 2.36
N THR A 61 5.47 -25.22 2.63
CA THR A 61 6.91 -25.16 2.94
C THR A 61 7.10 -24.53 4.31
N ALA A 62 7.66 -25.27 5.25
CA ALA A 62 7.95 -24.84 6.60
C ALA A 62 9.43 -25.02 6.93
N VAL A 63 10.13 -23.95 7.28
CA VAL A 63 11.53 -24.01 7.70
C VAL A 63 11.73 -23.21 8.97
N GLY A 64 12.02 -23.90 10.06
CA GLY A 64 12.23 -23.28 11.37
C GLY A 64 11.52 -24.02 12.48
N HIS A 65 11.88 -23.74 13.74
CA HIS A 65 11.20 -24.26 14.91
C HIS A 65 9.74 -23.76 14.94
N GLN A 66 8.78 -24.68 15.00
CA GLN A 66 7.33 -24.39 15.01
C GLN A 66 6.83 -23.57 13.80
N ALA A 67 7.48 -23.69 12.64
CA ALA A 67 6.95 -23.11 11.44
C ALA A 67 5.74 -23.93 10.95
N LEU A 68 4.58 -23.27 10.75
CA LEU A 68 3.34 -23.94 10.33
C LEU A 68 2.97 -25.15 11.22
N ASP A 69 3.20 -25.06 12.54
CA ASP A 69 3.03 -26.21 13.44
C ASP A 69 1.57 -26.62 13.63
N SER A 70 0.63 -25.66 13.60
CA SER A 70 -0.81 -25.89 13.77
C SER A 70 -1.56 -26.21 12.47
N VAL A 71 -0.89 -26.13 11.30
CA VAL A 71 -1.57 -26.37 10.02
C VAL A 71 -2.09 -27.81 9.92
N THR A 72 -3.37 -27.94 9.64
CA THR A 72 -4.02 -29.24 9.40
C THR A 72 -4.37 -29.42 7.92
N GLY A 73 -5.20 -28.55 7.34
CA GLY A 73 -5.70 -28.62 5.96
C GLY A 73 -5.37 -27.39 5.11
N GLY A 74 -4.51 -26.47 5.58
CA GLY A 74 -4.10 -25.32 4.79
C GLY A 74 -3.17 -25.69 3.64
N ASP A 75 -3.33 -25.05 2.46
CA ASP A 75 -2.57 -25.35 1.26
C ASP A 75 -1.72 -24.18 0.79
N HIS A 76 -0.61 -24.50 0.11
CA HIS A 76 0.24 -23.50 -0.59
C HIS A 76 0.83 -22.43 0.33
N ASN A 77 1.06 -22.72 1.61
CA ASN A 77 1.63 -21.76 2.54
C ASN A 77 3.16 -21.90 2.61
N ILE A 78 3.84 -20.79 2.79
CA ILE A 78 5.30 -20.72 2.99
C ILE A 78 5.57 -20.05 4.33
N GLY A 79 6.10 -20.81 5.30
CA GLY A 79 6.52 -20.32 6.61
C GLY A 79 8.02 -20.55 6.80
N ILE A 80 8.82 -19.50 6.80
CA ILE A 80 10.27 -19.58 7.05
C ILE A 80 10.65 -18.68 8.22
N GLY A 81 11.07 -19.30 9.29
CA GLY A 81 11.43 -18.64 10.55
C GLY A 81 10.79 -19.32 11.76
N THR A 82 11.34 -19.06 12.94
CA THR A 82 10.75 -19.56 14.18
C THR A 82 9.35 -18.99 14.37
N LYS A 83 8.35 -19.87 14.52
CA LYS A 83 6.95 -19.51 14.72
C LYS A 83 6.41 -18.60 13.59
N SER A 84 6.74 -18.91 12.37
CA SER A 84 6.09 -18.31 11.19
C SER A 84 4.81 -19.10 10.88
N LEU A 85 3.65 -18.43 10.82
CA LEU A 85 2.35 -19.06 10.61
C LEU A 85 2.03 -20.17 11.62
N ASP A 86 2.48 -20.03 12.89
CA ASP A 86 2.38 -21.11 13.89
C ASP A 86 0.92 -21.44 14.28
N ASP A 87 0.00 -20.48 14.27
CA ASP A 87 -1.42 -20.71 14.56
C ASP A 87 -2.29 -20.99 13.32
N LEU A 88 -1.71 -20.99 12.12
CA LEU A 88 -2.47 -21.25 10.89
C LEU A 88 -2.99 -22.70 10.88
N THR A 89 -4.30 -22.87 10.70
CA THR A 89 -4.94 -24.21 10.62
C THR A 89 -5.36 -24.58 9.20
N SER A 90 -6.07 -23.72 8.48
CA SER A 90 -6.68 -24.03 7.18
C SER A 90 -6.59 -22.91 6.14
N GLY A 91 -5.83 -21.84 6.38
CA GLY A 91 -5.63 -20.75 5.41
C GLY A 91 -4.83 -21.17 4.18
N LEU A 92 -5.00 -20.44 3.09
CA LEU A 92 -4.42 -20.74 1.78
C LEU A 92 -3.46 -19.64 1.32
N GLY A 93 -2.33 -20.05 0.73
CA GLY A 93 -1.46 -19.14 -0.03
C GLY A 93 -0.81 -18.02 0.78
N ASN A 94 -0.58 -18.22 2.06
CA ASN A 94 0.13 -17.24 2.90
C ASN A 94 1.64 -17.39 2.75
N ILE A 95 2.35 -16.28 2.77
CA ILE A 95 3.83 -16.23 2.76
C ILE A 95 4.31 -15.49 3.99
N ALA A 96 5.06 -16.17 4.84
CA ALA A 96 5.64 -15.62 6.07
C ALA A 96 7.16 -15.89 6.12
N LEU A 97 7.95 -14.84 6.03
CA LEU A 97 9.42 -14.90 6.15
C LEU A 97 9.86 -14.06 7.35
N GLY A 98 10.22 -14.70 8.42
CA GLY A 98 10.67 -14.06 9.64
C GLY A 98 10.14 -14.74 10.90
N ARG A 99 10.70 -14.36 12.03
CA ARG A 99 10.25 -14.87 13.32
C ARG A 99 8.92 -14.21 13.72
N TYR A 100 7.94 -15.01 14.18
CA TYR A 100 6.59 -14.54 14.56
C TYR A 100 5.83 -13.80 13.47
N THR A 101 6.14 -14.07 12.22
CA THR A 101 5.48 -13.47 11.07
C THR A 101 4.16 -14.19 10.80
N CYS A 102 3.05 -13.44 10.64
CA CYS A 102 1.72 -13.98 10.48
C CYS A 102 1.39 -15.02 11.58
N GLY A 103 1.71 -14.73 12.85
CA GLY A 103 1.64 -15.69 13.96
C GLY A 103 0.22 -16.09 14.34
N ASP A 104 -0.66 -15.15 14.59
CA ASP A 104 -1.99 -15.39 15.16
C ASP A 104 -3.09 -15.56 14.10
N VAL A 105 -2.78 -16.13 12.93
CA VAL A 105 -3.69 -16.30 11.78
C VAL A 105 -4.23 -17.73 11.69
N ALA A 106 -5.43 -17.99 12.19
CA ALA A 106 -5.96 -19.36 12.18
C ALA A 106 -6.48 -19.81 10.80
N THR A 107 -7.22 -18.98 10.07
CA THR A 107 -7.92 -19.37 8.83
C THR A 107 -7.77 -18.36 7.70
N THR A 108 -6.92 -17.37 7.82
CA THR A 108 -6.76 -16.31 6.83
C THR A 108 -5.94 -16.76 5.63
N SER A 109 -6.10 -16.07 4.51
CA SER A 109 -5.50 -16.46 3.25
C SER A 109 -4.85 -15.29 2.53
N TYR A 110 -3.85 -15.62 1.71
CA TYR A 110 -3.20 -14.70 0.78
C TYR A 110 -2.49 -13.51 1.46
N ASN A 111 -2.07 -13.66 2.72
CA ASN A 111 -1.25 -12.65 3.38
C ASN A 111 0.22 -12.85 3.07
N ILE A 112 0.96 -11.76 2.89
CA ILE A 112 2.41 -11.77 2.68
C ILE A 112 3.05 -10.97 3.81
N GLY A 113 3.70 -11.64 4.74
CA GLY A 113 4.48 -11.07 5.82
C GLY A 113 5.98 -11.32 5.61
N ILE A 114 6.80 -10.28 5.60
CA ILE A 114 8.26 -10.41 5.52
C ILE A 114 8.88 -9.48 6.55
N GLY A 115 9.50 -10.07 7.56
CA GLY A 115 10.11 -9.36 8.68
C GLY A 115 9.69 -9.94 10.02
N HIS A 116 10.43 -9.62 11.07
CA HIS A 116 10.07 -10.02 12.44
C HIS A 116 8.71 -9.41 12.82
N GLY A 117 7.74 -10.20 13.22
CA GLY A 117 6.43 -9.73 13.67
C GLY A 117 5.54 -9.08 12.58
N ALA A 118 5.94 -9.11 11.31
CA ALA A 118 5.09 -8.58 10.24
C ALA A 118 3.77 -9.34 10.18
N LEU A 119 2.63 -8.62 10.15
CA LEU A 119 1.27 -9.15 10.14
C LEU A 119 0.98 -10.12 11.31
N LYS A 120 1.59 -9.94 12.47
CA LYS A 120 1.56 -10.90 13.57
C LYS A 120 0.15 -11.23 14.05
N LEU A 121 -0.68 -10.21 14.29
CA LEU A 121 -2.05 -10.37 14.82
C LEU A 121 -3.12 -10.30 13.71
N THR A 122 -2.74 -10.51 12.45
CA THR A 122 -3.64 -10.32 11.32
C THR A 122 -4.70 -11.41 11.24
N THR A 123 -5.97 -11.04 11.32
CA THR A 123 -7.11 -11.93 11.06
C THR A 123 -7.83 -11.60 9.75
N GLY A 124 -7.33 -10.62 8.98
CA GLY A 124 -7.78 -10.27 7.64
C GLY A 124 -7.09 -11.08 6.53
N THR A 125 -7.50 -10.86 5.30
CA THR A 125 -6.98 -11.54 4.11
C THR A 125 -6.29 -10.57 3.15
N SER A 126 -5.37 -11.09 2.34
CA SER A 126 -4.74 -10.33 1.25
C SER A 126 -4.00 -9.06 1.73
N ASN A 127 -3.42 -9.10 2.93
CA ASN A 127 -2.59 -8.03 3.44
C ASN A 127 -1.11 -8.28 3.10
N ILE A 128 -0.37 -7.22 2.89
CA ILE A 128 1.09 -7.25 2.64
C ILE A 128 1.77 -6.43 3.72
N GLY A 129 2.61 -7.07 4.54
CA GLY A 129 3.47 -6.45 5.54
C GLY A 129 4.94 -6.72 5.22
N LEU A 130 5.69 -5.70 4.87
CA LEU A 130 7.12 -5.81 4.58
C LEU A 130 7.92 -4.85 5.47
N GLY A 131 8.56 -5.41 6.45
CA GLY A 131 9.32 -4.70 7.48
C GLY A 131 9.08 -5.31 8.87
N LYS A 132 9.92 -4.94 9.84
CA LYS A 132 9.70 -5.34 11.23
C LYS A 132 8.38 -4.75 11.73
N ASP A 133 7.52 -5.57 12.32
CA ASP A 133 6.22 -5.21 12.89
C ASP A 133 5.29 -4.43 11.90
N ALA A 134 5.50 -4.58 10.58
CA ALA A 134 4.64 -3.96 9.55
C ALA A 134 3.25 -4.61 9.57
N GLY A 135 2.20 -3.81 9.82
CA GLY A 135 0.81 -4.24 9.89
C GLY A 135 0.52 -5.25 11.01
N ASP A 136 1.28 -5.24 12.11
CA ASP A 136 1.21 -6.29 13.15
C ASP A 136 -0.12 -6.36 13.90
N SER A 137 -0.93 -5.31 13.89
CA SER A 137 -2.19 -5.18 14.62
C SER A 137 -3.47 -5.23 13.76
N ILE A 138 -3.39 -5.68 12.51
CA ILE A 138 -4.56 -5.75 11.60
C ILE A 138 -5.51 -6.86 12.05
N LEU A 139 -6.57 -6.50 12.81
CA LEU A 139 -7.50 -7.47 13.41
C LEU A 139 -8.66 -7.92 12.50
N GLY A 140 -8.78 -7.43 11.29
CA GLY A 140 -9.88 -7.80 10.39
C GLY A 140 -9.87 -7.02 9.08
N GLY A 141 -8.95 -6.07 8.95
CA GLY A 141 -8.74 -5.32 7.71
C GLY A 141 -8.18 -6.21 6.59
N ASN A 142 -8.61 -5.96 5.37
CA ASN A 142 -8.18 -6.70 4.18
C ASN A 142 -7.49 -5.76 3.18
N TYR A 143 -6.66 -6.33 2.31
CA TYR A 143 -6.04 -5.61 1.19
C TYR A 143 -5.16 -4.42 1.62
N ASN A 144 -4.58 -4.44 2.81
CA ASN A 144 -3.66 -3.39 3.25
C ASN A 144 -2.24 -3.67 2.77
N LEU A 145 -1.52 -2.62 2.38
CA LEU A 145 -0.10 -2.63 2.07
C LEU A 145 0.66 -1.81 3.11
N CYS A 146 1.49 -2.46 3.90
CA CYS A 146 2.34 -1.87 4.92
C CYS A 146 3.82 -2.12 4.55
N LEU A 147 4.52 -1.11 4.10
CA LEU A 147 5.91 -1.20 3.64
C LEU A 147 6.81 -0.28 4.47
N GLY A 148 7.57 -0.85 5.34
CA GLY A 148 8.49 -0.16 6.24
C GLY A 148 8.43 -0.73 7.66
N ASN A 149 9.45 -0.43 8.48
CA ASN A 149 9.43 -0.80 9.88
C ASN A 149 8.29 -0.07 10.61
N ASP A 150 7.47 -0.79 11.35
CA ASP A 150 6.29 -0.29 12.07
C ASP A 150 5.26 0.43 11.15
N ALA A 151 5.30 0.20 9.83
CA ALA A 151 4.32 0.78 8.90
C ALA A 151 2.94 0.13 9.10
N GLY A 152 1.89 0.92 9.24
CA GLY A 152 0.53 0.45 9.45
C GLY A 152 0.31 -0.33 10.75
N GLN A 153 1.18 -0.15 11.74
CA GLN A 153 1.15 -0.87 13.01
C GLN A 153 -0.16 -0.65 13.78
N THR A 154 -0.79 0.50 13.62
CA THR A 154 -2.03 0.86 14.32
C THR A 154 -3.31 0.52 13.57
N ILE A 155 -3.23 0.03 12.33
CA ILE A 155 -4.42 -0.40 11.57
C ILE A 155 -5.07 -1.56 12.31
N THR A 156 -6.39 -1.47 12.54
CA THR A 156 -7.17 -2.55 13.17
C THR A 156 -8.14 -3.19 12.19
N THR A 157 -9.21 -2.51 11.81
CA THR A 157 -10.28 -3.04 10.93
C THR A 157 -10.33 -2.35 9.57
N GLY A 158 -9.52 -1.32 9.35
CA GLY A 158 -9.43 -0.60 8.08
C GLY A 158 -8.94 -1.49 6.93
N SER A 159 -9.48 -1.30 5.75
CA SER A 159 -9.16 -2.10 4.56
C SER A 159 -8.67 -1.22 3.40
N GLY A 160 -7.83 -1.78 2.54
CA GLY A 160 -7.34 -1.09 1.34
C GLY A 160 -6.43 0.10 1.65
N ASN A 161 -5.77 0.13 2.79
CA ASN A 161 -4.86 1.20 3.15
C ASN A 161 -3.46 0.95 2.58
N VAL A 162 -2.76 2.01 2.23
CA VAL A 162 -1.39 1.98 1.69
C VAL A 162 -0.49 2.83 2.59
N MET A 163 0.36 2.17 3.38
CA MET A 163 1.30 2.78 4.32
C MET A 163 2.72 2.51 3.85
N ILE A 164 3.44 3.53 3.43
CA ILE A 164 4.81 3.41 2.91
C ILE A 164 5.74 4.32 3.71
N GLY A 165 6.74 3.71 4.30
CA GLY A 165 7.77 4.37 5.10
C GLY A 165 7.79 3.92 6.54
N VAL A 166 8.86 4.22 7.25
CA VAL A 166 9.03 3.90 8.67
C VAL A 166 8.00 4.69 9.49
N ASP A 167 7.28 4.00 10.38
CA ASP A 167 6.19 4.57 11.21
C ASP A 167 5.08 5.24 10.38
N ALA A 168 4.85 4.82 9.13
CA ALA A 168 3.76 5.34 8.32
C ALA A 168 2.43 4.79 8.84
N GLU A 169 1.54 5.68 9.31
CA GLU A 169 0.30 5.31 9.97
C GLU A 169 -0.91 5.95 9.28
N PRO A 170 -2.09 5.32 9.33
CA PRO A 170 -3.30 5.90 8.80
C PRO A 170 -3.80 7.05 9.67
N ALA A 171 -4.55 7.98 9.09
CA ALA A 171 -5.24 9.02 9.84
C ALA A 171 -6.32 8.45 10.77
N SER A 172 -6.89 7.30 10.43
CA SER A 172 -7.86 6.56 11.24
C SER A 172 -7.52 5.07 11.25
N VAL A 173 -7.36 4.48 12.41
CA VAL A 173 -7.00 3.06 12.60
C VAL A 173 -8.07 2.08 12.12
N THR A 174 -9.32 2.51 12.03
CA THR A 174 -10.46 1.75 11.49
C THR A 174 -10.89 2.21 10.10
N GLY A 175 -10.31 3.30 9.60
CA GLY A 175 -10.60 3.87 8.28
C GLY A 175 -10.06 3.01 7.15
N SER A 176 -10.75 3.04 6.02
CA SER A 176 -10.36 2.31 4.81
C SER A 176 -9.92 3.27 3.71
N ILE A 177 -9.16 2.74 2.74
CA ILE A 177 -8.73 3.46 1.53
C ILE A 177 -7.96 4.75 1.89
N GLN A 178 -6.99 4.63 2.78
CA GLN A 178 -6.11 5.72 3.18
C GLN A 178 -4.72 5.50 2.59
N LEU A 179 -4.05 6.57 2.24
CA LEU A 179 -2.66 6.58 1.78
C LEU A 179 -1.81 7.38 2.77
N THR A 180 -0.68 6.87 3.15
CA THR A 180 0.39 7.63 3.83
C THR A 180 1.74 7.24 3.25
N ILE A 181 2.47 8.22 2.71
CA ILE A 181 3.88 8.08 2.34
C ILE A 181 4.69 9.00 3.24
N LYS A 182 5.60 8.40 4.00
CA LYS A 182 6.32 9.06 5.09
C LYS A 182 7.79 8.69 5.09
N GLY A 183 8.66 9.66 5.35
CA GLY A 183 10.06 9.44 5.68
C GLY A 183 10.28 9.53 7.18
N SER A 184 11.09 8.64 7.74
CA SER A 184 11.48 8.67 9.15
C SER A 184 12.84 8.00 9.34
N ASP A 185 13.68 8.59 10.18
CA ASP A 185 14.90 7.99 10.70
C ASP A 185 14.76 7.61 12.19
N LYS A 186 13.52 7.56 12.70
CA LYS A 186 13.13 7.35 14.11
C LYS A 186 13.38 8.54 15.04
N SER A 187 14.21 9.51 14.67
CA SER A 187 14.44 10.74 15.43
C SER A 187 13.72 11.93 14.80
N SER A 188 13.52 11.91 13.51
CA SER A 188 12.82 12.93 12.73
C SER A 188 11.86 12.26 11.75
N THR A 189 10.67 12.81 11.59
CA THR A 189 9.64 12.27 10.71
C THR A 189 9.07 13.35 9.80
N ALA A 190 8.80 13.01 8.55
CA ALA A 190 8.10 13.86 7.60
C ALA A 190 7.07 13.05 6.82
N THR A 191 5.82 13.45 6.88
CA THR A 191 4.79 12.92 5.99
C THR A 191 4.85 13.72 4.69
N TRP A 192 4.96 13.04 3.56
CA TRP A 192 5.07 13.70 2.26
C TRP A 192 3.74 13.73 1.52
N ILE A 193 3.02 12.61 1.54
CA ILE A 193 1.75 12.46 0.82
C ILE A 193 0.76 11.73 1.72
N THR A 194 -0.48 12.22 1.77
CA THR A 194 -1.61 11.52 2.37
C THR A 194 -2.78 11.45 1.39
N GLY A 195 -3.62 10.44 1.53
CA GLY A 195 -4.85 10.29 0.76
C GLY A 195 -5.99 9.78 1.65
N ASP A 196 -7.21 10.14 1.29
CA ASP A 196 -8.42 9.75 1.99
C ASP A 196 -9.36 8.87 1.14
N SER A 197 -10.43 8.36 1.75
CA SER A 197 -11.42 7.51 1.09
C SER A 197 -12.26 8.22 0.02
N SER A 198 -12.15 9.55 -0.10
CA SER A 198 -12.79 10.35 -1.15
C SER A 198 -11.88 10.57 -2.36
N ALA A 199 -10.75 9.85 -2.42
CA ALA A 199 -9.71 9.97 -3.44
C ALA A 199 -9.02 11.34 -3.49
N ASN A 200 -9.07 12.13 -2.41
CA ASN A 200 -8.26 13.33 -2.30
C ASN A 200 -6.82 12.96 -1.96
N VAL A 201 -5.87 13.60 -2.61
CA VAL A 201 -4.44 13.48 -2.32
C VAL A 201 -3.92 14.83 -1.79
N THR A 202 -3.28 14.80 -0.64
CA THR A 202 -2.66 15.98 -0.02
C THR A 202 -1.14 15.82 0.02
N PHE A 203 -0.44 16.80 -0.50
CA PHE A 203 1.00 16.97 -0.33
C PHE A 203 1.24 17.85 0.90
N ALA A 204 2.10 17.42 1.81
CA ALA A 204 2.32 18.12 3.08
C ALA A 204 3.05 19.46 2.91
N ASN A 205 3.78 19.61 1.81
CA ASN A 205 4.53 20.82 1.46
C ASN A 205 4.29 21.16 -0.03
N ASP A 206 5.12 22.04 -0.58
CA ASP A 206 5.06 22.47 -1.96
C ASP A 206 5.23 21.30 -2.95
N ILE A 207 4.58 21.42 -4.10
CA ILE A 207 4.82 20.54 -5.25
C ILE A 207 5.84 21.24 -6.15
N LEU A 208 7.07 20.73 -6.20
CA LEU A 208 8.09 21.20 -7.11
C LEU A 208 7.95 20.48 -8.46
N LEU A 209 7.64 21.23 -9.49
CA LEU A 209 7.62 20.76 -10.89
C LEU A 209 8.91 21.26 -11.56
N ASP A 210 9.96 20.45 -11.49
CA ASP A 210 11.36 20.83 -11.81
C ASP A 210 11.74 20.59 -13.28
N SER A 211 10.82 20.79 -14.20
CA SER A 211 11.07 20.69 -15.64
C SER A 211 10.76 22.01 -16.34
N ASP A 212 11.64 22.44 -17.23
CA ASP A 212 11.46 23.65 -18.06
C ASP A 212 10.20 23.61 -18.95
N SER A 213 9.59 22.43 -19.08
CA SER A 213 8.38 22.20 -19.87
C SER A 213 7.29 21.47 -19.07
N CYS A 214 7.25 21.69 -17.74
CA CYS A 214 6.23 21.03 -16.91
C CYS A 214 4.81 21.56 -17.20
N VAL A 215 3.84 20.67 -17.15
CA VAL A 215 2.42 20.95 -17.43
C VAL A 215 1.55 20.37 -16.31
N LEU A 216 0.69 21.20 -15.74
CA LEU A 216 -0.40 20.78 -14.89
C LEU A 216 -1.69 20.76 -15.71
N LYS A 217 -2.33 19.60 -15.82
CA LYS A 217 -3.51 19.37 -16.65
C LYS A 217 -4.75 19.19 -15.78
N PHE A 218 -5.88 19.70 -16.20
CA PHE A 218 -7.17 19.63 -15.50
C PHE A 218 -8.24 19.09 -16.46
N GLY A 219 -9.21 18.36 -15.90
CA GLY A 219 -10.30 17.72 -16.63
C GLY A 219 -9.94 16.32 -17.17
N ASP A 220 -10.96 15.50 -17.43
CA ASP A 220 -10.79 14.14 -17.97
C ASP A 220 -10.18 14.14 -19.38
N ASP A 221 -10.53 15.13 -20.20
CA ASP A 221 -10.01 15.36 -21.54
C ASP A 221 -8.72 16.20 -21.55
N GLN A 222 -8.30 16.71 -20.34
CA GLN A 222 -7.09 17.53 -20.17
C GLN A 222 -7.08 18.79 -21.04
N ASP A 223 -8.24 19.37 -21.28
CA ASP A 223 -8.43 20.53 -22.14
C ASP A 223 -7.93 21.84 -21.52
N VAL A 224 -7.81 21.90 -20.18
CA VAL A 224 -7.21 23.03 -19.46
C VAL A 224 -5.81 22.66 -18.95
N THR A 225 -4.82 23.43 -19.37
CA THR A 225 -3.43 23.24 -18.92
C THR A 225 -2.80 24.51 -18.38
N LEU A 226 -2.00 24.39 -17.34
CA LEU A 226 -1.11 25.43 -16.84
C LEU A 226 0.33 24.97 -17.13
N THR A 227 1.00 25.67 -18.06
CA THR A 227 2.32 25.26 -18.57
C THR A 227 3.38 26.29 -18.17
N HIS A 228 4.48 25.81 -17.59
CA HIS A 228 5.70 26.58 -17.46
C HIS A 228 6.46 26.56 -18.80
N THR A 229 6.82 27.72 -19.31
CA THR A 229 7.68 27.85 -20.48
C THR A 229 8.95 28.59 -20.06
N ASP A 230 10.10 27.92 -20.22
CA ASP A 230 11.39 28.47 -19.83
C ASP A 230 11.61 29.87 -20.41
N GLY A 231 12.08 30.81 -19.56
CA GLY A 231 12.31 32.21 -19.90
C GLY A 231 11.07 33.05 -20.23
N THR A 232 9.86 32.45 -20.20
CA THR A 232 8.60 33.15 -20.56
C THR A 232 7.66 33.30 -19.36
N GLY A 233 7.48 32.26 -18.60
CA GLY A 233 6.59 32.23 -17.41
C GLY A 233 5.50 31.17 -17.48
N LEU A 234 4.33 31.47 -16.90
CA LEU A 234 3.21 30.54 -16.74
C LEU A 234 2.10 30.88 -17.73
N THR A 235 1.71 29.92 -18.56
CA THR A 235 0.68 30.09 -19.57
C THR A 235 -0.51 29.18 -19.37
N LEU A 236 -1.74 29.74 -19.48
CA LEU A 236 -2.95 28.97 -19.72
C LEU A 236 -3.08 28.68 -21.22
N ASN A 237 -3.49 27.43 -21.55
CA ASN A 237 -3.59 27.05 -22.96
C ASN A 237 -4.75 27.75 -23.69
N SER A 238 -4.52 28.06 -24.95
CA SER A 238 -5.51 28.49 -25.94
C SER A 238 -6.54 29.52 -25.43
N THR A 239 -7.83 29.15 -25.38
CA THR A 239 -8.96 29.99 -24.97
C THR A 239 -9.29 29.91 -23.48
N SER A 240 -8.44 29.28 -22.69
CA SER A 240 -8.67 29.16 -21.24
C SER A 240 -8.59 30.51 -20.53
N LYS A 241 -9.48 30.73 -19.58
CA LYS A 241 -9.61 31.96 -18.81
C LYS A 241 -9.21 31.74 -17.37
N LEU A 242 -8.63 32.73 -16.73
CA LEU A 242 -8.56 32.81 -15.28
C LEU A 242 -9.87 33.43 -14.77
N CYS A 243 -10.80 32.59 -14.31
CA CYS A 243 -12.11 33.02 -13.81
C CYS A 243 -12.09 33.26 -12.30
N PHE A 244 -12.83 34.26 -11.81
CA PHE A 244 -13.00 34.56 -10.40
C PHE A 244 -14.48 34.43 -10.05
N TYR A 245 -14.85 33.47 -9.21
CA TYR A 245 -16.20 33.17 -8.76
C TYR A 245 -17.11 32.55 -9.85
N ASP A 246 -17.18 33.10 -11.05
CA ASP A 246 -17.93 32.57 -12.19
C ASP A 246 -17.22 32.87 -13.55
N THR A 247 -17.82 32.42 -14.65
CA THR A 247 -17.24 32.58 -15.99
C THR A 247 -17.42 33.97 -16.61
N ALA A 248 -18.29 34.83 -16.03
CA ALA A 248 -18.49 36.19 -16.47
C ALA A 248 -17.44 37.17 -15.94
N LEU A 249 -16.73 36.74 -14.85
CA LEU A 249 -15.66 37.51 -14.24
C LEU A 249 -14.30 36.84 -14.55
N SER A 250 -13.57 37.34 -15.53
CA SER A 250 -12.36 36.67 -16.00
C SER A 250 -11.28 37.61 -16.51
N ILE A 251 -10.04 37.09 -16.52
CA ILE A 251 -8.91 37.65 -17.26
C ILE A 251 -8.54 36.64 -18.36
N SER A 252 -8.48 37.06 -19.60
CA SER A 252 -8.24 36.20 -20.76
C SER A 252 -7.55 36.93 -21.88
N SER A 253 -7.23 36.23 -22.96
CA SER A 253 -6.84 36.81 -24.24
C SER A 253 -7.69 36.18 -25.35
N SER A 254 -8.52 36.94 -25.99
CA SER A 254 -9.36 36.47 -27.10
C SER A 254 -8.66 36.59 -28.45
N THR A 255 -7.68 37.49 -28.53
CA THR A 255 -6.91 37.76 -29.74
C THR A 255 -5.44 38.00 -29.38
N ASP A 256 -4.52 37.60 -30.22
CA ASP A 256 -3.09 37.82 -30.00
C ASP A 256 -2.78 39.32 -29.77
N GLY A 257 -2.05 39.59 -28.67
CA GLY A 257 -1.69 40.94 -28.26
C GLY A 257 -2.79 41.71 -27.50
N GLN A 258 -3.93 41.08 -27.19
CA GLN A 258 -5.01 41.68 -26.41
C GLN A 258 -5.13 41.05 -25.02
N LEU A 259 -5.29 41.85 -23.98
CA LEU A 259 -5.67 41.41 -22.64
C LEU A 259 -7.11 41.84 -22.36
N ASP A 260 -8.00 40.88 -22.20
CA ASP A 260 -9.41 41.10 -21.87
C ASP A 260 -9.63 40.94 -20.37
N ILE A 261 -10.28 41.91 -19.73
CA ILE A 261 -10.74 41.88 -18.37
C ILE A 261 -12.25 42.01 -18.39
N ASP A 262 -12.94 40.89 -18.20
CA ASP A 262 -14.40 40.83 -18.21
C ASP A 262 -14.95 40.89 -16.81
N ALA A 263 -15.96 41.73 -16.58
CA ALA A 263 -16.74 41.79 -15.33
C ALA A 263 -18.21 42.06 -15.71
N ASP A 264 -19.12 41.32 -15.04
CA ASP A 264 -20.57 41.42 -15.28
C ASP A 264 -21.18 42.70 -14.73
N THR A 265 -20.55 43.37 -13.79
CA THR A 265 -21.04 44.59 -13.17
C THR A 265 -20.05 45.75 -13.28
N GLU A 266 -18.83 45.63 -12.80
CA GLU A 266 -17.84 46.71 -12.71
C GLU A 266 -16.42 46.18 -12.61
N VAL A 267 -15.46 46.86 -13.22
CA VAL A 267 -14.01 46.72 -12.96
C VAL A 267 -13.55 47.93 -12.17
N GLU A 268 -13.31 47.78 -10.87
CA GLU A 268 -12.77 48.83 -10.02
C GLU A 268 -11.23 48.82 -10.02
N ILE A 269 -10.62 49.95 -10.36
CA ILE A 269 -9.17 50.13 -10.25
C ILE A 269 -8.89 51.17 -9.16
N ALA A 270 -8.71 50.69 -7.92
CA ALA A 270 -8.41 51.55 -6.77
C ALA A 270 -6.92 51.90 -6.73
N THR A 271 -6.54 53.01 -7.35
CA THR A 271 -5.16 53.51 -7.39
C THR A 271 -5.12 55.03 -7.38
N THR A 272 -3.99 55.62 -7.00
CA THR A 272 -3.76 57.07 -7.06
C THR A 272 -3.47 57.56 -8.49
N THR A 273 -3.03 56.69 -9.39
CA THR A 273 -2.71 57.01 -10.76
C THR A 273 -2.94 55.83 -11.70
N VAL A 274 -3.69 56.01 -12.79
CA VAL A 274 -3.77 55.06 -13.90
C VAL A 274 -2.98 55.69 -15.06
N ASP A 275 -1.87 55.07 -15.43
CA ASP A 275 -1.03 55.53 -16.55
C ASP A 275 -1.35 54.69 -17.80
N LEU A 276 -1.87 55.38 -18.85
CA LEU A 276 -2.25 54.76 -20.12
C LEU A 276 -1.30 55.29 -21.20
N ASN A 277 -0.31 54.52 -21.63
CA ASN A 277 0.67 54.88 -22.66
C ASN A 277 0.14 54.75 -24.09
N GLY A 278 -1.16 54.78 -24.28
CA GLY A 278 -1.86 54.69 -25.55
C GLY A 278 -3.14 55.53 -25.60
N ALA A 279 -3.95 55.38 -26.63
CA ALA A 279 -5.24 56.04 -26.71
C ALA A 279 -6.24 55.30 -25.79
N LEU A 280 -6.99 56.02 -24.96
CA LEU A 280 -8.15 55.52 -24.26
C LEU A 280 -9.35 55.59 -25.22
N ASP A 281 -9.90 54.44 -25.59
CA ASP A 281 -11.17 54.34 -26.34
C ASP A 281 -12.29 53.93 -25.35
N VAL A 282 -13.28 54.77 -25.18
CA VAL A 282 -14.44 54.54 -24.33
C VAL A 282 -15.70 54.47 -25.17
N SER A 283 -16.16 53.27 -25.47
CA SER A 283 -17.38 53.00 -26.23
C SER A 283 -18.63 52.99 -25.32
N GLY A 284 -18.96 54.08 -24.69
CA GLY A 284 -20.10 54.19 -23.78
C GLY A 284 -20.16 55.55 -23.09
N ASN A 285 -21.03 55.72 -22.08
CA ASN A 285 -21.05 56.92 -21.28
C ASN A 285 -19.83 57.01 -20.36
N SER A 286 -18.91 57.90 -20.65
CA SER A 286 -17.79 58.25 -19.78
C SER A 286 -18.21 59.37 -18.84
N GLN A 287 -18.07 59.18 -17.53
CA GLN A 287 -18.14 60.26 -16.51
C GLN A 287 -16.76 60.44 -15.92
N PHE A 288 -16.12 61.55 -16.18
CA PHE A 288 -14.89 61.99 -15.52
C PHE A 288 -15.29 63.05 -14.48
N SER A 289 -15.13 62.73 -13.20
CA SER A 289 -15.34 63.64 -12.07
C SER A 289 -14.03 64.24 -11.60
#